data_b39b05722e6a74c9f52dc3c68a29297d
#
_entry.id   b39b05722e6a74c9f52dc3c68a29297d
#
_cell.length_a   1.000
_cell.length_b   1.000
_cell.length_c   1.000
_cell.angle_alpha   90.00
_cell.angle_beta   90.00
_cell.angle_gamma   90.00
#
_symmetry.space_group_name_H-M   'P 1'
#
loop_
_entity.id
_entity.type
_entity.pdbx_description
1 polymer ?
#
loop_
_entity_poly.entity_id
_entity_poly.type
_entity_poly.pdbx_seq_one_letter_code
_entity_poly.pdbx_strand_id
1 'polypeptide(L)'
;MDVDPRSYEQVAIKDNEIHNIVLSYLVHNCYKETVESFVACTGMKQPADCLEDMEKRKRIFHYALEGNALKAIELTEELAHGLLENNKDLHFNLLSLHFIELVCTRKCSTEALEFAQSKLTPFGKVQKYVEKLEDFMALLAYEEPEKSPMFHLLSLDYRQQVVDSLNRAILAHANRPSYAAIERLIQQTTVVRQCLSQDHNKDGLPPFSLKDFLKS
;
A
#
# COMPACT_ATOMS: atom_id res chain seq x y z
N MET A 1 22.52 -0.87 -30.98
CA MET A 1 22.54 -2.33 -31.00
C MET A 1 21.09 -2.78 -31.11
N ASP A 2 20.63 -3.07 -32.34
CA ASP A 2 19.28 -3.60 -32.51
C ASP A 2 19.27 -5.04 -32.03
N VAL A 3 18.73 -5.25 -30.86
CA VAL A 3 18.53 -6.59 -30.31
C VAL A 3 17.23 -7.11 -30.93
N ASP A 4 17.30 -8.19 -31.72
CA ASP A 4 16.11 -8.82 -32.31
C ASP A 4 15.15 -9.27 -31.18
N PRO A 5 13.90 -8.73 -31.11
CA PRO A 5 12.94 -9.12 -30.10
C PRO A 5 12.68 -10.62 -30.04
N ARG A 6 12.85 -11.35 -31.15
CA ARG A 6 12.65 -12.80 -31.24
C ARG A 6 13.67 -13.59 -30.43
N SER A 7 14.82 -12.99 -30.12
CA SER A 7 15.82 -13.64 -29.26
C SER A 7 15.31 -13.88 -27.83
N TYR A 8 14.30 -13.11 -27.38
CA TYR A 8 13.68 -13.28 -26.06
C TYR A 8 12.59 -14.34 -26.01
N GLU A 9 12.02 -14.73 -27.16
CA GLU A 9 11.00 -15.79 -27.24
C GLU A 9 11.53 -17.17 -26.83
N GLN A 10 12.86 -17.36 -26.93
CA GLN A 10 13.53 -18.64 -26.61
C GLN A 10 14.11 -18.68 -25.17
N VAL A 11 13.92 -17.65 -24.38
CA VAL A 11 14.40 -17.63 -23.00
C VAL A 11 13.53 -18.56 -22.15
N ALA A 12 14.08 -19.70 -21.73
CA ALA A 12 13.38 -20.63 -20.85
C ALA A 12 13.26 -20.03 -19.45
N ILE A 13 12.04 -19.80 -18.99
CA ILE A 13 11.77 -19.39 -17.61
C ILE A 13 11.80 -20.63 -16.73
N LYS A 14 12.61 -20.61 -15.68
CA LYS A 14 12.73 -21.72 -14.74
C LYS A 14 11.62 -21.66 -13.68
N ASP A 15 11.10 -22.81 -13.27
CA ASP A 15 10.07 -22.90 -12.22
C ASP A 15 10.49 -22.17 -10.94
N ASN A 16 11.76 -22.23 -10.55
CA ASN A 16 12.28 -21.52 -9.39
C ASN A 16 12.15 -19.99 -9.51
N GLU A 17 12.21 -19.42 -10.71
CA GLU A 17 12.05 -17.97 -10.93
C GLU A 17 10.59 -17.58 -10.69
N ILE A 18 9.65 -18.39 -11.19
CA ILE A 18 8.22 -18.21 -10.96
C ILE A 18 7.90 -18.37 -9.47
N HIS A 19 8.43 -19.42 -8.84
CA HIS A 19 8.23 -19.65 -7.41
C HIS A 19 8.76 -18.48 -6.55
N ASN A 20 9.90 -17.90 -6.90
CA ASN A 20 10.44 -16.73 -6.19
C ASN A 20 9.54 -15.49 -6.34
N ILE A 21 8.93 -15.27 -7.50
CA ILE A 21 7.99 -14.17 -7.73
C ILE A 21 6.75 -14.36 -6.84
N VAL A 22 6.18 -15.58 -6.82
CA VAL A 22 5.02 -15.91 -6.00
C VAL A 22 5.35 -15.78 -4.51
N LEU A 23 6.48 -16.34 -4.08
CA LEU A 23 6.92 -16.26 -2.69
C LEU A 23 7.13 -14.80 -2.25
N SER A 24 7.74 -13.96 -3.11
CA SER A 24 7.91 -12.53 -2.85
C SER A 24 6.57 -11.83 -2.62
N TYR A 25 5.54 -12.15 -3.39
CA TYR A 25 4.19 -11.61 -3.22
C TYR A 25 3.55 -12.05 -1.90
N LEU A 26 3.63 -13.33 -1.57
CA LEU A 26 3.05 -13.89 -0.35
C LEU A 26 3.70 -13.29 0.91
N VAL A 27 5.03 -13.14 0.90
CA VAL A 27 5.80 -12.54 1.99
C VAL A 27 5.51 -11.04 2.12
N HIS A 28 5.42 -10.32 1.01
CA HIS A 28 5.10 -8.89 0.99
C HIS A 28 3.74 -8.62 1.64
N ASN A 29 2.74 -9.44 1.34
CA ASN A 29 1.38 -9.29 1.83
C ASN A 29 1.11 -10.01 3.16
N CYS A 30 2.14 -10.56 3.82
CA CYS A 30 2.03 -11.22 5.12
C CYS A 30 1.10 -12.45 5.15
N TYR A 31 1.02 -13.22 4.04
CA TYR A 31 0.24 -14.46 3.96
C TYR A 31 1.02 -15.64 4.53
N LYS A 32 1.26 -15.63 5.84
CA LYS A 32 2.15 -16.56 6.54
C LYS A 32 1.80 -18.03 6.28
N GLU A 33 0.56 -18.41 6.52
CA GLU A 33 0.08 -19.79 6.39
C GLU A 33 0.23 -20.29 4.94
N THR A 34 0.02 -19.38 3.97
CA THR A 34 0.20 -19.70 2.56
C THR A 34 1.68 -19.80 2.19
N VAL A 35 2.57 -18.99 2.79
CA VAL A 35 4.02 -19.11 2.62
C VAL A 35 4.51 -20.47 3.11
N GLU A 36 4.09 -20.90 4.31
CA GLU A 36 4.48 -22.19 4.89
C GLU A 36 4.03 -23.34 3.97
N SER A 37 2.78 -23.34 3.53
CA SER A 37 2.25 -24.34 2.59
C SER A 37 2.95 -24.33 1.25
N PHE A 38 3.19 -23.13 0.68
CA PHE A 38 3.87 -22.97 -0.61
C PHE A 38 5.30 -23.49 -0.57
N VAL A 39 6.05 -23.16 0.48
CA VAL A 39 7.43 -23.63 0.68
C VAL A 39 7.46 -25.15 0.84
N ALA A 40 6.54 -25.73 1.61
CA ALA A 40 6.43 -27.18 1.78
C ALA A 40 6.13 -27.90 0.44
N CYS A 41 5.26 -27.35 -0.40
CA CYS A 41 4.90 -27.95 -1.70
C CYS A 41 6.01 -27.80 -2.75
N THR A 42 6.76 -26.69 -2.75
CA THR A 42 7.78 -26.39 -3.77
C THR A 42 9.19 -26.84 -3.40
N GLY A 43 9.41 -27.23 -2.14
CA GLY A 43 10.74 -27.58 -1.63
C GLY A 43 11.70 -26.39 -1.53
N MET A 44 11.20 -25.16 -1.60
CA MET A 44 12.02 -23.95 -1.45
C MET A 44 12.53 -23.82 -0.01
N LYS A 45 13.64 -23.10 0.15
CA LYS A 45 14.11 -22.75 1.50
C LYS A 45 13.23 -21.68 2.10
N GLN A 46 12.76 -21.92 3.31
CA GLN A 46 12.01 -20.93 4.07
C GLN A 46 12.94 -19.76 4.45
N PRO A 47 12.50 -18.51 4.22
CA PRO A 47 13.26 -17.35 4.69
C PRO A 47 13.16 -17.27 6.23
N ALA A 48 14.25 -17.60 6.93
CA ALA A 48 14.27 -17.85 8.39
C ALA A 48 13.74 -16.67 9.22
N ASP A 49 14.11 -15.42 8.87
CA ASP A 49 13.74 -14.22 9.63
C ASP A 49 12.45 -13.53 9.14
N CYS A 50 11.77 -14.16 8.18
CA CYS A 50 10.65 -13.49 7.49
C CYS A 50 9.32 -13.68 8.23
N LEU A 51 9.10 -14.82 8.88
CA LEU A 51 7.81 -15.19 9.46
C LEU A 51 7.45 -14.33 10.69
N GLU A 52 8.43 -14.04 11.54
CA GLU A 52 8.22 -13.19 12.71
C GLU A 52 7.91 -11.73 12.29
N ASP A 53 8.64 -11.22 11.32
CA ASP A 53 8.40 -9.91 10.75
C ASP A 53 7.02 -9.81 10.06
N MET A 54 6.64 -10.86 9.30
CA MET A 54 5.31 -10.94 8.70
C MET A 54 4.20 -10.88 9.75
N GLU A 55 4.37 -11.59 10.87
CA GLU A 55 3.38 -11.58 11.95
C GLU A 55 3.24 -10.19 12.59
N LYS A 56 4.37 -9.52 12.85
CA LYS A 56 4.38 -8.14 13.38
C LYS A 56 3.69 -7.18 12.41
N ARG A 57 4.02 -7.22 11.11
CA ARG A 57 3.39 -6.37 10.09
C ARG A 57 1.90 -6.69 9.91
N LYS A 58 1.52 -7.98 9.89
CA LYS A 58 0.13 -8.43 9.79
C LYS A 58 -0.74 -7.83 10.90
N ARG A 59 -0.23 -7.78 12.14
CA ARG A 59 -0.93 -7.15 13.27
C ARG A 59 -1.13 -5.65 13.07
N ILE A 60 -0.10 -4.94 12.58
CA ILE A 60 -0.20 -3.50 12.28
C ILE A 60 -1.29 -3.25 11.25
N PHE A 61 -1.30 -4.03 10.16
CA PHE A 61 -2.30 -3.89 9.08
C PHE A 61 -3.71 -4.17 9.57
N HIS A 62 -3.86 -5.21 10.36
CA HIS A 62 -5.16 -5.57 10.95
C HIS A 62 -5.75 -4.41 11.75
N TYR A 63 -4.97 -3.81 12.67
CA TYR A 63 -5.43 -2.65 13.42
C TYR A 63 -5.77 -1.44 12.54
N ALA A 64 -4.96 -1.15 11.52
CA ALA A 64 -5.23 -0.05 10.61
C ALA A 64 -6.48 -0.28 9.76
N LEU A 65 -6.72 -1.52 9.30
CA LEU A 65 -7.91 -1.88 8.53
C LEU A 65 -9.18 -1.89 9.37
N GLU A 66 -9.09 -2.25 10.65
CA GLU A 66 -10.23 -2.27 11.56
C GLU A 66 -10.58 -0.90 12.18
N GLY A 67 -9.88 0.17 11.77
CA GLY A 67 -10.15 1.52 12.27
C GLY A 67 -9.35 1.90 13.52
N ASN A 68 -8.53 0.98 14.08
CA ASN A 68 -7.68 1.29 15.23
C ASN A 68 -6.31 1.82 14.79
N ALA A 69 -6.32 2.94 14.06
CA ALA A 69 -5.12 3.52 13.49
C ALA A 69 -4.11 3.99 14.55
N LEU A 70 -4.56 4.40 15.74
CA LEU A 70 -3.64 4.78 16.84
C LEU A 70 -2.81 3.59 17.33
N LYS A 71 -3.42 2.40 17.43
CA LYS A 71 -2.68 1.19 17.80
C LYS A 71 -1.73 0.75 16.69
N ALA A 72 -2.12 0.94 15.43
CA ALA A 72 -1.22 0.70 14.30
C ALA A 72 -0.01 1.65 14.33
N ILE A 73 -0.20 2.93 14.70
CA ILE A 73 0.89 3.91 14.89
C ILE A 73 1.85 3.45 16.00
N GLU A 74 1.32 3.07 17.16
CA GLU A 74 2.12 2.58 18.30
C GLU A 74 2.98 1.36 17.91
N LEU A 75 2.37 0.34 17.32
CA LEU A 75 3.09 -0.86 16.87
C LEU A 75 4.08 -0.56 15.73
N THR A 76 3.80 0.44 14.91
CA THR A 76 4.75 0.88 13.87
C THR A 76 5.98 1.50 14.50
N GLU A 77 5.83 2.34 15.53
CA GLU A 77 6.98 2.91 16.26
C GLU A 77 7.78 1.86 17.01
N GLU A 78 7.13 0.82 17.55
CA GLU A 78 7.82 -0.32 18.15
C GLU A 78 8.65 -1.13 17.13
N LEU A 79 8.12 -1.33 15.91
CA LEU A 79 8.76 -2.13 14.87
C LEU A 79 9.80 -1.35 14.07
N ALA A 80 9.54 -0.08 13.79
CA ALA A 80 10.30 0.80 12.88
C ALA A 80 10.43 2.20 13.50
N HIS A 81 11.21 2.30 14.57
CA HIS A 81 11.38 3.54 15.35
C HIS A 81 11.80 4.72 14.47
N GLY A 82 11.12 5.85 14.64
CA GLY A 82 11.37 7.09 13.91
C GLY A 82 10.84 7.08 12.46
N LEU A 83 10.22 6.00 12.00
CA LEU A 83 9.65 5.92 10.64
C LEU A 83 8.64 7.04 10.40
N LEU A 84 7.69 7.23 11.31
CA LEU A 84 6.61 8.21 11.16
C LEU A 84 7.10 9.65 11.38
N GLU A 85 8.15 9.85 12.14
CA GLU A 85 8.81 11.16 12.27
C GLU A 85 9.45 11.61 10.96
N ASN A 86 10.07 10.67 10.24
CA ASN A 86 10.71 10.92 8.96
C ASN A 86 9.73 10.91 7.78
N ASN A 87 8.58 10.24 7.91
CA ASN A 87 7.56 10.16 6.88
C ASN A 87 6.25 10.84 7.32
N LYS A 88 6.25 12.17 7.23
CA LYS A 88 5.10 13.00 7.65
C LYS A 88 3.84 12.72 6.86
N ASP A 89 3.94 12.35 5.59
CA ASP A 89 2.78 12.01 4.75
C ASP A 89 2.07 10.75 5.27
N LEU A 90 2.84 9.73 5.59
CA LEU A 90 2.30 8.49 6.14
C LEU A 90 1.69 8.71 7.53
N HIS A 91 2.40 9.46 8.39
CA HIS A 91 1.90 9.81 9.72
C HIS A 91 0.56 10.55 9.63
N PHE A 92 0.48 11.57 8.77
CA PHE A 92 -0.75 12.31 8.51
C PHE A 92 -1.89 11.38 8.04
N ASN A 93 -1.62 10.50 7.07
CA ASN A 93 -2.63 9.57 6.55
C ASN A 93 -3.14 8.60 7.64
N LEU A 94 -2.28 8.09 8.51
CA LEU A 94 -2.69 7.23 9.63
C LEU A 94 -3.54 7.99 10.66
N LEU A 95 -3.16 9.23 11.01
CA LEU A 95 -3.98 10.07 11.88
C LEU A 95 -5.33 10.40 11.24
N SER A 96 -5.36 10.59 9.93
CA SER A 96 -6.60 10.83 9.17
C SER A 96 -7.52 9.61 9.19
N LEU A 97 -6.99 8.39 9.16
CA LEU A 97 -7.82 7.18 9.33
C LEU A 97 -8.51 7.16 10.71
N HIS A 98 -7.79 7.54 11.76
CA HIS A 98 -8.42 7.63 13.09
C HIS A 98 -9.49 8.70 13.16
N PHE A 99 -9.24 9.87 12.55
CA PHE A 99 -10.23 10.94 12.46
C PHE A 99 -11.50 10.48 11.74
N ILE A 100 -11.35 9.78 10.59
CA ILE A 100 -12.48 9.21 9.85
C ILE A 100 -13.28 8.25 10.74
N GLU A 101 -12.64 7.41 11.53
CA GLU A 101 -13.31 6.49 12.45
C GLU A 101 -14.13 7.23 13.51
N LEU A 102 -13.59 8.30 14.08
CA LEU A 102 -14.31 9.16 15.02
C LEU A 102 -15.55 9.79 14.37
N VAL A 103 -15.45 10.24 13.13
CA VAL A 103 -16.57 10.79 12.36
C VAL A 103 -17.65 9.74 12.11
N CYS A 104 -17.26 8.52 11.71
CA CYS A 104 -18.21 7.44 11.40
C CYS A 104 -18.92 6.88 12.63
N THR A 105 -18.28 6.86 13.79
CA THR A 105 -18.88 6.33 15.03
C THR A 105 -20.00 7.18 15.60
N ARG A 106 -20.29 8.35 15.02
CA ARG A 106 -21.41 9.28 15.34
C ARG A 106 -21.56 9.68 16.81
N LYS A 107 -20.70 9.21 17.70
CA LYS A 107 -20.87 9.44 19.13
C LYS A 107 -20.33 10.78 19.60
N CYS A 108 -19.41 11.39 18.84
CA CYS A 108 -18.72 12.59 19.30
C CYS A 108 -18.12 13.41 18.15
N SER A 109 -18.92 14.27 17.52
CA SER A 109 -18.37 15.33 16.67
C SER A 109 -17.33 16.20 17.43
N THR A 110 -17.51 16.34 18.75
CA THR A 110 -16.59 17.05 19.63
C THR A 110 -15.23 16.37 19.74
N GLU A 111 -15.20 15.03 19.93
CA GLU A 111 -13.94 14.26 19.99
C GLU A 111 -13.18 14.32 18.65
N ALA A 112 -13.90 14.21 17.52
CA ALA A 112 -13.28 14.34 16.20
C ALA A 112 -12.65 15.73 16.01
N LEU A 113 -13.34 16.80 16.43
CA LEU A 113 -12.83 18.17 16.36
C LEU A 113 -11.61 18.36 17.27
N GLU A 114 -11.67 17.92 18.52
CA GLU A 114 -10.56 17.99 19.47
C GLU A 114 -9.35 17.21 18.95
N PHE A 115 -9.57 16.05 18.39
CA PHE A 115 -8.52 15.26 17.75
C PHE A 115 -7.91 16.01 16.56
N ALA A 116 -8.73 16.55 15.67
CA ALA A 116 -8.25 17.34 14.53
C ALA A 116 -7.43 18.54 14.97
N GLN A 117 -7.91 19.29 15.96
CA GLN A 117 -7.20 20.45 16.52
C GLN A 117 -5.86 20.08 17.13
N SER A 118 -5.81 18.99 17.89
CA SER A 118 -4.59 18.60 18.62
C SER A 118 -3.57 17.86 17.75
N LYS A 119 -4.02 17.00 16.83
CA LYS A 119 -3.15 16.07 16.07
C LYS A 119 -3.00 16.41 14.60
N LEU A 120 -4.01 16.95 13.93
CA LEU A 120 -3.96 17.26 12.50
C LEU A 120 -3.58 18.73 12.22
N THR A 121 -4.00 19.69 13.03
CA THR A 121 -3.66 21.11 12.86
C THR A 121 -2.15 21.38 12.69
N PRO A 122 -1.23 20.71 13.40
CA PRO A 122 0.21 20.92 13.20
C PRO A 122 0.68 20.72 11.76
N PHE A 123 -0.01 19.87 10.98
CA PHE A 123 0.28 19.64 9.57
C PHE A 123 -0.21 20.79 8.68
N GLY A 124 -1.20 21.56 9.09
CA GLY A 124 -1.77 22.70 8.34
C GLY A 124 -0.79 23.84 8.05
N LYS A 125 0.45 23.78 8.54
CA LYS A 125 1.52 24.70 8.15
C LYS A 125 2.07 24.45 6.74
N VAL A 126 1.74 23.31 6.14
CA VAL A 126 2.20 22.90 4.81
C VAL A 126 1.00 22.81 3.87
N GLN A 127 1.02 23.56 2.79
CA GLN A 127 -0.11 23.72 1.87
C GLN A 127 -0.72 22.39 1.39
N LYS A 128 0.10 21.39 1.09
CA LYS A 128 -0.37 20.06 0.63
C LYS A 128 -1.26 19.32 1.63
N TYR A 129 -1.15 19.64 2.93
CA TYR A 129 -2.01 19.04 3.95
C TYR A 129 -3.27 19.89 4.21
N VAL A 130 -3.25 21.18 3.89
CA VAL A 130 -4.42 22.05 4.06
C VAL A 130 -5.57 21.54 3.21
N GLU A 131 -5.34 21.30 1.92
CA GLU A 131 -6.36 20.78 1.01
C GLU A 131 -6.93 19.43 1.51
N LYS A 132 -6.06 18.52 1.94
CA LYS A 132 -6.50 17.25 2.52
C LYS A 132 -7.28 17.41 3.82
N LEU A 133 -6.89 18.37 4.67
CA LEU A 133 -7.62 18.68 5.91
C LEU A 133 -9.02 19.23 5.59
N GLU A 134 -9.15 20.10 4.59
CA GLU A 134 -10.44 20.60 4.11
C GLU A 134 -11.34 19.46 3.65
N ASP A 135 -10.82 18.49 2.89
CA ASP A 135 -11.54 17.30 2.45
C ASP A 135 -12.03 16.46 3.64
N PHE A 136 -11.18 16.23 4.65
CA PHE A 136 -11.58 15.49 5.85
C PHE A 136 -12.58 16.27 6.71
N MET A 137 -12.41 17.58 6.86
CA MET A 137 -13.34 18.42 7.60
C MET A 137 -14.70 18.52 6.92
N ALA A 138 -14.76 18.41 5.59
CA ALA A 138 -16.02 18.36 4.84
C ALA A 138 -16.90 17.16 5.23
N LEU A 139 -16.34 16.07 5.77
CA LEU A 139 -17.11 14.96 6.30
C LEU A 139 -17.94 15.35 7.54
N LEU A 140 -17.42 16.27 8.37
CA LEU A 140 -18.15 16.75 9.57
C LEU A 140 -19.31 17.68 9.26
N ALA A 141 -19.33 18.27 8.05
CA ALA A 141 -20.41 19.19 7.64
C ALA A 141 -21.73 18.44 7.33
N TYR A 142 -21.70 17.11 7.28
CA TYR A 142 -22.87 16.28 6.96
C TYR A 142 -23.27 15.44 8.16
N GLU A 143 -24.57 15.40 8.46
CA GLU A 143 -25.14 14.51 9.49
C GLU A 143 -24.87 13.02 9.18
N GLU A 144 -24.86 12.70 7.88
CA GLU A 144 -24.49 11.39 7.34
C GLU A 144 -23.21 11.58 6.47
N PRO A 145 -22.04 11.23 6.98
CA PRO A 145 -20.78 11.43 6.25
C PRO A 145 -20.74 10.76 4.88
N GLU A 146 -21.53 9.68 4.69
CA GLU A 146 -21.69 8.96 3.42
C GLU A 146 -22.36 9.82 2.32
N LYS A 147 -23.06 10.89 2.70
CA LYS A 147 -23.65 11.87 1.78
C LYS A 147 -22.69 13.02 1.40
N SER A 148 -21.53 13.07 2.02
CA SER A 148 -20.51 14.04 1.67
C SER A 148 -19.94 13.78 0.27
N PRO A 149 -19.55 14.81 -0.51
CA PRO A 149 -18.76 14.63 -1.72
C PRO A 149 -17.46 13.87 -1.49
N MET A 150 -16.94 13.90 -0.25
CA MET A 150 -15.71 13.23 0.16
C MET A 150 -15.96 11.80 0.68
N PHE A 151 -17.13 11.18 0.41
CA PHE A 151 -17.48 9.83 0.90
C PHE A 151 -16.47 8.75 0.50
N HIS A 152 -15.71 8.95 -0.58
CA HIS A 152 -14.67 8.02 -1.02
C HIS A 152 -13.56 7.82 0.04
N LEU A 153 -13.35 8.81 0.93
CA LEU A 153 -12.40 8.71 2.05
C LEU A 153 -12.86 7.70 3.11
N LEU A 154 -14.15 7.33 3.13
CA LEU A 154 -14.73 6.33 4.03
C LEU A 154 -14.54 4.90 3.49
N SER A 155 -14.10 4.77 2.24
CA SER A 155 -14.02 3.48 1.55
C SER A 155 -12.93 2.58 2.11
N LEU A 156 -13.14 1.27 2.02
CA LEU A 156 -12.11 0.27 2.32
C LEU A 156 -10.90 0.42 1.39
N ASP A 157 -11.11 0.85 0.14
CA ASP A 157 -10.04 1.07 -0.82
C ASP A 157 -9.07 2.18 -0.36
N TYR A 158 -9.60 3.30 0.17
CA TYR A 158 -8.77 4.36 0.73
C TYR A 158 -7.95 3.84 1.93
N ARG A 159 -8.59 3.11 2.84
CA ARG A 159 -7.96 2.51 4.00
C ARG A 159 -6.86 1.52 3.59
N GLN A 160 -7.15 0.67 2.59
CA GLN A 160 -6.16 -0.26 2.04
C GLN A 160 -4.96 0.47 1.42
N GLN A 161 -5.16 1.56 0.69
CA GLN A 161 -4.06 2.36 0.13
C GLN A 161 -3.14 2.92 1.21
N VAL A 162 -3.68 3.35 2.34
CA VAL A 162 -2.87 3.82 3.48
C VAL A 162 -2.07 2.66 4.09
N VAL A 163 -2.70 1.50 4.27
CA VAL A 163 -2.04 0.29 4.79
C VAL A 163 -0.94 -0.22 3.85
N ASP A 164 -1.17 -0.21 2.55
CA ASP A 164 -0.16 -0.58 1.55
C ASP A 164 1.04 0.38 1.58
N SER A 165 0.77 1.68 1.77
CA SER A 165 1.82 2.70 1.92
C SER A 165 2.63 2.49 3.20
N LEU A 166 1.95 2.12 4.29
CA LEU A 166 2.59 1.76 5.56
C LEU A 166 3.49 0.53 5.42
N ASN A 167 3.00 -0.53 4.75
CA ASN A 167 3.78 -1.72 4.47
C ASN A 167 5.08 -1.42 3.72
N ARG A 168 4.96 -0.65 2.63
CA ARG A 168 6.11 -0.23 1.82
C ARG A 168 7.12 0.57 2.63
N ALA A 169 6.65 1.46 3.49
CA ALA A 169 7.51 2.28 4.35
C ALA A 169 8.25 1.43 5.41
N ILE A 170 7.57 0.47 6.06
CA ILE A 170 8.18 -0.45 7.02
C ILE A 170 9.25 -1.30 6.33
N LEU A 171 8.95 -1.85 5.16
CA LEU A 171 9.91 -2.66 4.39
C LEU A 171 11.12 -1.83 3.94
N ALA A 172 10.91 -0.59 3.46
CA ALA A 172 11.99 0.32 3.10
C ALA A 172 12.87 0.66 4.30
N HIS A 173 12.27 0.93 5.46
CA HIS A 173 12.99 1.20 6.70
C HIS A 173 13.89 0.03 7.12
N ALA A 174 13.42 -1.20 6.90
CA ALA A 174 14.18 -2.44 7.14
C ALA A 174 15.16 -2.80 6.00
N ASN A 175 15.41 -1.90 5.04
CA ASN A 175 16.23 -2.16 3.83
C ASN A 175 15.75 -3.37 3.01
N ARG A 176 14.45 -3.63 3.01
CA ARG A 176 13.82 -4.67 2.18
C ARG A 176 13.12 -4.05 0.97
N PRO A 177 12.86 -4.84 -0.10
CA PRO A 177 12.10 -4.35 -1.24
C PRO A 177 10.70 -3.85 -0.86
N SER A 178 10.40 -2.59 -1.19
CA SER A 178 9.10 -1.95 -0.90
C SER A 178 7.97 -2.47 -1.76
N TYR A 179 8.28 -3.19 -2.83
CA TYR A 179 7.31 -3.76 -3.77
C TYR A 179 7.59 -5.25 -3.95
N ALA A 180 6.54 -6.03 -4.11
CA ALA A 180 6.66 -7.43 -4.48
C ALA A 180 7.27 -7.58 -5.88
N ALA A 181 7.92 -8.72 -6.16
CA ALA A 181 8.58 -8.94 -7.45
C ALA A 181 7.59 -8.82 -8.62
N ILE A 182 6.36 -9.30 -8.46
CA ILE A 182 5.31 -9.19 -9.49
C ILE A 182 4.92 -7.74 -9.78
N GLU A 183 4.83 -6.88 -8.75
CA GLU A 183 4.51 -5.46 -8.93
C GLU A 183 5.62 -4.75 -9.73
N ARG A 184 6.88 -5.06 -9.43
CA ARG A 184 8.04 -4.54 -10.16
C ARG A 184 8.04 -4.97 -11.62
N LEU A 185 7.68 -6.24 -11.90
CA LEU A 185 7.55 -6.74 -13.27
C LEU A 185 6.44 -6.01 -14.04
N ILE A 186 5.29 -5.77 -13.42
CA ILE A 186 4.19 -5.02 -14.02
C ILE A 186 4.62 -3.58 -14.32
N GLN A 187 5.28 -2.91 -13.38
CA GLN A 187 5.80 -1.55 -13.58
C GLN A 187 6.79 -1.51 -14.74
N GLN A 188 7.75 -2.45 -14.77
CA GLN A 188 8.73 -2.54 -15.85
C GLN A 188 8.07 -2.80 -17.21
N THR A 189 7.12 -3.72 -17.28
CA THR A 189 6.36 -4.01 -18.49
C THR A 189 5.63 -2.76 -19.00
N THR A 190 5.03 -1.99 -18.10
CA THR A 190 4.34 -0.74 -18.45
C THR A 190 5.31 0.28 -19.06
N VAL A 191 6.49 0.48 -18.45
CA VAL A 191 7.51 1.39 -18.97
C VAL A 191 8.02 0.95 -20.35
N VAL A 192 8.34 -0.34 -20.52
CA VAL A 192 8.79 -0.88 -21.81
C VAL A 192 7.74 -0.67 -22.89
N ARG A 193 6.47 -0.94 -22.61
CA ARG A 193 5.37 -0.70 -23.59
C ARG A 193 5.22 0.77 -23.95
N GLN A 194 5.37 1.68 -22.98
CA GLN A 194 5.34 3.11 -23.26
C GLN A 194 6.51 3.54 -24.16
N CYS A 195 7.73 3.07 -23.88
CA CYS A 195 8.89 3.35 -24.74
C CYS A 195 8.68 2.83 -26.17
N LEU A 196 8.21 1.58 -26.31
CA LEU A 196 7.93 0.99 -27.64
C LEU A 196 6.85 1.76 -28.40
N SER A 197 5.81 2.27 -27.73
CA SER A 197 4.77 3.05 -28.37
C SER A 197 5.25 4.42 -28.84
N GLN A 198 6.21 5.02 -28.14
CA GLN A 198 6.82 6.30 -28.53
C GLN A 198 7.76 6.16 -29.73
N ASP A 199 8.54 5.07 -29.79
CA ASP A 199 9.49 4.83 -30.87
C ASP A 199 8.81 4.48 -32.22
N HIS A 200 7.65 3.86 -32.19
CA HIS A 200 7.01 3.34 -33.42
C HIS A 200 5.99 4.26 -34.05
N ASN A 201 5.69 5.46 -33.54
CA ASN A 201 4.82 6.50 -34.12
C ASN A 201 3.51 6.01 -34.78
N LYS A 202 3.08 4.78 -34.52
CA LYS A 202 1.87 4.16 -35.09
C LYS A 202 1.16 3.35 -34.01
N ASP A 203 -0.09 3.72 -33.76
CA ASP A 203 -1.07 2.98 -32.99
C ASP A 203 -0.52 2.46 -31.64
N GLY A 204 -0.37 3.39 -30.69
CA GLY A 204 0.18 3.09 -29.38
C GLY A 204 -0.48 1.85 -28.78
N LEU A 205 0.33 0.85 -28.43
CA LEU A 205 -0.15 -0.29 -27.65
C LEU A 205 -0.87 0.26 -26.40
N PRO A 206 -2.10 -0.17 -26.11
CA PRO A 206 -2.82 0.30 -24.93
C PRO A 206 -1.96 0.06 -23.68
N PRO A 207 -2.08 0.92 -22.67
CA PRO A 207 -1.34 0.73 -21.41
C PRO A 207 -1.62 -0.67 -20.87
N PHE A 208 -0.58 -1.34 -20.37
CA PHE A 208 -0.74 -2.67 -19.80
C PHE A 208 -1.60 -2.59 -18.55
N SER A 209 -2.71 -3.32 -18.55
CA SER A 209 -3.57 -3.51 -17.41
C SER A 209 -3.63 -4.99 -17.06
N LEU A 210 -3.17 -5.37 -15.89
CA LEU A 210 -3.26 -6.75 -15.41
C LEU A 210 -4.73 -7.21 -15.35
N LYS A 211 -5.65 -6.30 -15.02
CA LYS A 211 -7.08 -6.58 -14.94
C LYS A 211 -7.68 -6.95 -16.31
N ASP A 212 -7.22 -6.30 -17.37
CA ASP A 212 -7.69 -6.57 -18.72
C ASP A 212 -7.06 -7.86 -19.27
N PHE A 213 -5.78 -8.10 -18.93
CA PHE A 213 -5.10 -9.34 -19.28
C PHE A 213 -5.74 -10.59 -18.64
N LEU A 214 -6.17 -10.49 -17.39
CA LEU A 214 -6.82 -11.59 -16.67
C LEU A 214 -8.28 -11.85 -17.11
N LYS A 215 -8.88 -10.96 -17.91
CA LYS A 215 -10.23 -11.12 -18.46
C LYS A 215 -10.24 -11.71 -19.88
N SER A 216 -9.08 -11.75 -20.53
CA SER A 216 -8.89 -12.34 -21.86
C SER A 216 -8.63 -13.84 -21.75
#